data_91dc60317fe8d44d113af0b0700e6cba
#
_entry.id   91dc60317fe8d44d113af0b0700e6cba
#
_cell.length_a   1.000
_cell.length_b   1.000
_cell.length_c   1.000
_cell.angle_alpha   90.00
_cell.angle_beta   90.00
_cell.angle_gamma   90.00
#
_symmetry.space_group_name_H-M   'P 1'
#
loop_
_entity.id
_entity.type
_entity.pdbx_description
1 polymer ?
#
loop_
_entity_poly.entity_id
_entity_poly.type
_entity_poly.pdbx_seq_one_letter_code
_entity_poly.pdbx_strand_id
1 'polypeptide(L)'
;MPPQLALLLTSAFVLIVLTIEYRRSDITSAASWILSLWLAYSGSKGIGAFLNINTTIESGSLPDRYFLLSVGIVGILILFKRGFPLGAALKRNGLFVLILAYMLLSVVWAKAPGISFRRWGRELITLIMICLLISEEFPAKTFVSAFKRAIYFYLPFSILLIKYFGIFGREYNRWTGE
;
A
#
# COMPACT_ATOMS: atom_id res chain seq x y z
N MET A 1 -9.47 27.05 13.55
CA MET A 1 -10.19 26.55 12.35
C MET A 1 -10.87 25.25 12.74
N PRO A 2 -12.15 25.01 12.43
CA PRO A 2 -12.81 23.76 12.78
C PRO A 2 -12.17 22.58 12.01
N PRO A 3 -12.01 21.41 12.64
CA PRO A 3 -11.31 20.27 12.04
C PRO A 3 -11.97 19.76 10.76
N GLN A 4 -13.29 19.88 10.65
CA GLN A 4 -14.04 19.50 9.44
C GLN A 4 -13.68 20.37 8.23
N LEU A 5 -13.53 21.67 8.43
CA LEU A 5 -13.17 22.62 7.39
C LEU A 5 -11.71 22.42 6.95
N ALA A 6 -10.81 22.09 7.89
CA ALA A 6 -9.43 21.71 7.59
C ALA A 6 -9.37 20.43 6.73
N LEU A 7 -10.20 19.44 7.04
CA LEU A 7 -10.31 18.20 6.28
C LEU A 7 -10.80 18.46 4.85
N LEU A 8 -11.85 19.27 4.67
CA LEU A 8 -12.37 19.64 3.35
C LEU A 8 -11.31 20.36 2.51
N LEU A 9 -10.63 21.36 3.09
CA LEU A 9 -9.59 22.11 2.37
C LEU A 9 -8.40 21.21 1.99
N THR A 10 -7.96 20.34 2.89
CA THR A 10 -6.87 19.39 2.59
C THR A 10 -7.29 18.42 1.50
N SER A 11 -8.50 17.89 1.55
CA SER A 11 -9.02 16.99 0.52
C SER A 11 -9.12 17.68 -0.83
N ALA A 12 -9.65 18.92 -0.87
CA ALA A 12 -9.70 19.72 -2.09
C ALA A 12 -8.31 20.00 -2.65
N PHE A 13 -7.34 20.36 -1.79
CA PHE A 13 -5.95 20.57 -2.19
C PHE A 13 -5.34 19.32 -2.82
N VAL A 14 -5.49 18.16 -2.17
CA VAL A 14 -4.96 16.88 -2.68
C VAL A 14 -5.59 16.52 -4.03
N LEU A 15 -6.92 16.69 -4.18
CA LEU A 15 -7.60 16.45 -5.45
C LEU A 15 -7.11 17.36 -6.57
N ILE A 16 -6.90 18.65 -6.29
CA ILE A 16 -6.35 19.62 -7.25
C ILE A 16 -4.94 19.19 -7.67
N VAL A 17 -4.06 18.87 -6.72
CA VAL A 17 -2.68 18.45 -7.00
C VAL A 17 -2.65 17.15 -7.82
N LEU A 18 -3.46 16.15 -7.45
CA LEU A 18 -3.55 14.89 -8.22
C LEU A 18 -4.11 15.10 -9.63
N THR A 19 -5.07 16.04 -9.80
CA THR A 19 -5.61 16.38 -11.12
C THR A 19 -4.57 17.08 -12.00
N ILE A 20 -3.78 17.98 -11.42
CA ILE A 20 -2.67 18.64 -12.13
C ILE A 20 -1.61 17.61 -12.52
N GLU A 21 -1.25 16.71 -11.60
CA GLU A 21 -0.29 15.62 -11.88
C GLU A 21 -0.80 14.70 -12.97
N TYR A 22 -2.09 14.31 -12.94
CA TYR A 22 -2.71 13.50 -13.97
C TYR A 22 -2.62 14.13 -15.36
N ARG A 23 -2.85 15.46 -15.46
CA ARG A 23 -2.77 16.20 -16.73
C ARG A 23 -1.36 16.39 -17.24
N ARG A 24 -0.37 16.44 -16.36
CA ARG A 24 1.05 16.68 -16.71
C ARG A 24 1.88 15.42 -16.85
N SER A 25 1.38 14.30 -16.34
CA SER A 25 2.14 13.05 -16.34
C SER A 25 1.96 12.31 -17.67
N ASP A 26 3.07 11.96 -18.30
CA ASP A 26 3.09 11.07 -19.46
C ASP A 26 2.72 9.63 -19.11
N ILE A 27 2.71 9.31 -17.79
CA ILE A 27 2.46 7.96 -17.29
C ILE A 27 1.12 7.95 -16.54
N THR A 28 0.05 7.59 -17.28
CA THR A 28 -1.32 7.51 -16.77
C THR A 28 -1.88 6.09 -16.76
N SER A 29 -1.00 5.08 -16.80
CA SER A 29 -1.42 3.68 -16.85
C SER A 29 -2.19 3.29 -15.57
N ALA A 30 -3.16 2.38 -15.69
CA ALA A 30 -3.90 1.83 -14.55
C ALA A 30 -2.95 1.19 -13.52
N ALA A 31 -1.88 0.56 -13.98
CA ALA A 31 -0.87 -0.03 -13.12
C ALA A 31 -0.16 1.03 -12.26
N SER A 32 0.19 2.19 -12.84
CA SER A 32 0.83 3.28 -12.09
C SER A 32 -0.07 3.84 -10.98
N TRP A 33 -1.39 3.88 -11.18
CA TRP A 33 -2.35 4.30 -10.16
C TRP A 33 -2.50 3.28 -9.03
N ILE A 34 -2.55 2.00 -9.36
CA ILE A 34 -2.60 0.93 -8.36
C ILE A 34 -1.32 0.89 -7.52
N LEU A 35 -0.16 1.08 -8.16
CA LEU A 35 1.11 1.21 -7.46
C LEU A 35 1.11 2.42 -6.52
N SER A 36 0.57 3.57 -6.96
CA SER A 36 0.45 4.77 -6.11
C SER A 36 -0.42 4.51 -4.87
N LEU A 37 -1.53 3.82 -5.07
CA LEU A 37 -2.50 3.49 -4.02
C LEU A 37 -1.91 2.50 -3.02
N TRP A 38 -1.19 1.49 -3.50
CA TRP A 38 -0.48 0.54 -2.65
C TRP A 38 0.66 1.20 -1.86
N LEU A 39 1.45 2.09 -2.49
CA LEU A 39 2.50 2.86 -1.81
C LEU A 39 1.92 3.78 -0.74
N ALA A 40 0.83 4.49 -1.05
CA ALA A 40 0.16 5.36 -0.08
C ALA A 40 -0.37 4.55 1.12
N TYR A 41 -0.95 3.37 0.88
CA TYR A 41 -1.39 2.48 1.94
C TYR A 41 -0.23 1.96 2.78
N SER A 42 0.86 1.52 2.14
CA SER A 42 2.05 0.98 2.82
C SER A 42 2.75 1.99 3.72
N GLY A 43 2.66 3.29 3.39
CA GLY A 43 3.21 4.39 4.19
C GLY A 43 2.25 4.91 5.27
N SER A 44 0.99 4.46 5.31
CA SER A 44 -0.02 4.93 6.26
C SER A 44 -0.23 3.94 7.41
N LYS A 45 -0.86 4.43 8.50
CA LYS A 45 -1.51 3.52 9.46
C LYS A 45 -2.64 2.80 8.73
N GLY A 46 -2.82 1.51 8.99
CA GLY A 46 -3.88 0.72 8.36
C GLY A 46 -5.27 1.36 8.46
N ILE A 47 -6.15 1.06 7.51
CA ILE A 47 -7.52 1.59 7.44
C ILE A 47 -8.29 1.30 8.73
N GLY A 48 -8.03 0.15 9.36
CA GLY A 48 -8.65 -0.22 10.62
C GLY A 48 -8.36 0.73 11.78
N ALA A 49 -7.18 1.36 11.79
CA ALA A 49 -6.83 2.35 12.79
C ALA A 49 -7.70 3.62 12.65
N PHE A 50 -8.02 4.04 11.43
CA PHE A 50 -8.90 5.19 11.17
C PHE A 50 -10.37 4.89 11.51
N LEU A 51 -10.80 3.64 11.39
CA LEU A 51 -12.15 3.21 11.72
C LEU A 51 -12.33 2.87 13.21
N ASN A 52 -11.30 3.11 14.03
CA ASN A 52 -11.28 2.82 15.46
C ASN A 52 -11.67 1.35 15.78
N ILE A 53 -11.33 0.45 14.88
CA ILE A 53 -11.54 -0.98 15.07
C ILE A 53 -10.41 -1.49 15.96
N ASN A 54 -10.75 -1.86 17.19
CA ASN A 54 -9.82 -2.45 18.16
C ASN A 54 -9.28 -3.78 17.61
N THR A 55 -8.18 -3.71 16.90
CA THR A 55 -7.44 -4.88 16.44
C THR A 55 -6.05 -4.86 17.05
N THR A 56 -5.58 -6.01 17.50
CA THR A 56 -4.17 -6.14 17.86
C THR A 56 -3.33 -5.88 16.59
N ILE A 57 -2.21 -5.19 16.77
CA ILE A 57 -1.26 -4.88 15.67
C ILE A 57 -0.92 -6.14 14.85
N GLU A 58 -0.93 -7.30 15.50
CA GLU A 58 -0.61 -8.59 14.91
C GLU A 58 -1.74 -9.20 14.07
N SER A 59 -3.01 -8.98 14.46
CA SER A 59 -4.15 -9.60 13.77
C SER A 59 -4.55 -8.86 12.50
N GLY A 60 -4.23 -7.57 12.37
CA GLY A 60 -4.69 -6.70 11.27
C GLY A 60 -6.21 -6.54 11.25
N SER A 61 -6.70 -5.47 10.68
CA SER A 61 -8.15 -5.23 10.57
C SER A 61 -8.78 -5.94 9.36
N LEU A 62 -10.07 -6.23 9.42
CA LEU A 62 -10.82 -6.76 8.28
C LEU A 62 -10.78 -5.81 7.06
N PRO A 63 -10.98 -4.48 7.21
CA PRO A 63 -10.87 -3.53 6.11
C PRO A 63 -9.50 -3.57 5.42
N ASP A 64 -8.41 -3.67 6.18
CA ASP A 64 -7.06 -3.76 5.63
C ASP A 64 -6.87 -5.01 4.76
N ARG A 65 -7.45 -6.13 5.19
CA ARG A 65 -7.39 -7.39 4.42
C ARG A 65 -8.12 -7.27 3.09
N TYR A 66 -9.35 -6.77 3.12
CA TYR A 66 -10.15 -6.60 1.89
C TYR A 66 -9.48 -5.60 0.93
N PHE A 67 -8.94 -4.52 1.46
CA PHE A 67 -8.19 -3.55 0.66
C PHE A 67 -6.97 -4.19 -0.02
N LEU A 68 -6.11 -4.87 0.73
CA LEU A 68 -4.92 -5.52 0.19
C LEU A 68 -5.29 -6.61 -0.83
N LEU A 69 -6.32 -7.43 -0.52
CA LEU A 69 -6.79 -8.45 -1.45
C LEU A 69 -7.31 -7.84 -2.75
N SER A 70 -8.11 -6.76 -2.67
CA SER A 70 -8.63 -6.08 -3.85
C SER A 70 -7.51 -5.52 -4.73
N VAL A 71 -6.53 -4.86 -4.12
CA VAL A 71 -5.34 -4.32 -4.82
C VAL A 71 -4.53 -5.46 -5.46
N GLY A 72 -4.34 -6.57 -4.74
CA GLY A 72 -3.66 -7.76 -5.26
C GLY A 72 -4.39 -8.39 -6.45
N ILE A 73 -5.70 -8.58 -6.34
CA ILE A 73 -6.54 -9.14 -7.42
C ILE A 73 -6.48 -8.26 -8.67
N VAL A 74 -6.66 -6.95 -8.51
CA VAL A 74 -6.58 -6.01 -9.64
C VAL A 74 -5.18 -6.02 -10.26
N GLY A 75 -4.13 -6.07 -9.44
CA GLY A 75 -2.74 -6.21 -9.93
C GLY A 75 -2.55 -7.47 -10.78
N ILE A 76 -3.05 -8.62 -10.31
CA ILE A 76 -3.00 -9.89 -11.04
C ILE A 76 -3.77 -9.78 -12.37
N LEU A 77 -4.98 -9.23 -12.37
CA LEU A 77 -5.80 -9.06 -13.57
C LEU A 77 -5.09 -8.21 -14.64
N ILE A 78 -4.40 -7.14 -14.22
CA ILE A 78 -3.62 -6.30 -15.14
C ILE A 78 -2.43 -7.08 -15.70
N LEU A 79 -1.71 -7.84 -14.87
CA LEU A 79 -0.59 -8.68 -15.33
C LEU A 79 -1.04 -9.74 -16.34
N PHE A 80 -2.19 -10.40 -16.09
CA PHE A 80 -2.77 -11.35 -17.05
C PHE A 80 -3.15 -10.66 -18.36
N LYS A 81 -3.83 -9.50 -18.28
CA LYS A 81 -4.21 -8.73 -19.47
C LYS A 81 -3.01 -8.28 -20.31
N ARG A 82 -1.87 -8.05 -19.68
CA ARG A 82 -0.62 -7.66 -20.34
C ARG A 82 0.19 -8.86 -20.86
N GLY A 83 -0.23 -10.09 -20.57
CA GLY A 83 0.50 -11.28 -20.95
C GLY A 83 1.89 -11.38 -20.30
N PHE A 84 2.06 -10.83 -19.08
CA PHE A 84 3.36 -10.81 -18.40
C PHE A 84 3.81 -12.24 -18.10
N PRO A 85 5.04 -12.64 -18.50
CA PRO A 85 5.53 -14.01 -18.35
C PRO A 85 5.97 -14.29 -16.89
N LEU A 86 4.99 -14.38 -15.97
CA LEU A 86 5.23 -14.65 -14.55
C LEU A 86 6.10 -15.88 -14.32
N GLY A 87 5.84 -16.98 -15.06
CA GLY A 87 6.62 -18.20 -14.93
C GLY A 87 8.11 -18.03 -15.27
N ALA A 88 8.42 -17.25 -16.30
CA ALA A 88 9.80 -16.95 -16.68
C ALA A 88 10.48 -16.03 -15.65
N ALA A 89 9.75 -15.02 -15.13
CA ALA A 89 10.23 -14.11 -14.11
C ALA A 89 10.56 -14.87 -12.80
N LEU A 90 9.69 -15.78 -12.36
CA LEU A 90 9.90 -16.60 -11.17
C LEU A 90 11.07 -17.57 -11.35
N LYS A 91 11.19 -18.25 -12.51
CA LYS A 91 12.31 -19.14 -12.80
C LYS A 91 13.66 -18.41 -12.78
N ARG A 92 13.70 -17.19 -13.30
CA ARG A 92 14.92 -16.36 -13.30
C ARG A 92 15.34 -15.92 -11.90
N ASN A 93 14.40 -15.83 -10.96
CA ASN A 93 14.61 -15.41 -9.58
C ASN A 93 14.37 -16.56 -8.59
N GLY A 94 14.97 -17.73 -8.85
CA GLY A 94 14.76 -18.95 -8.07
C GLY A 94 15.03 -18.82 -6.58
N LEU A 95 16.06 -18.06 -6.16
CA LEU A 95 16.35 -17.78 -4.75
C LEU A 95 15.21 -17.06 -4.06
N PHE A 96 14.59 -16.09 -4.74
CA PHE A 96 13.45 -15.36 -4.19
C PHE A 96 12.22 -16.27 -4.02
N VAL A 97 11.98 -17.15 -5.01
CA VAL A 97 10.91 -18.15 -4.94
C VAL A 97 11.16 -19.11 -3.79
N LEU A 98 12.41 -19.53 -3.59
CA LEU A 98 12.79 -20.42 -2.49
C LEU A 98 12.55 -19.77 -1.13
N ILE A 99 12.87 -18.49 -0.96
CA ILE A 99 12.56 -17.72 0.27
C ILE A 99 11.05 -17.66 0.51
N LEU A 100 10.26 -17.34 -0.51
CA LEU A 100 8.80 -17.30 -0.38
C LEU A 100 8.21 -18.68 -0.03
N ALA A 101 8.73 -19.74 -0.63
CA ALA A 101 8.33 -21.12 -0.32
C ALA A 101 8.70 -21.48 1.13
N TYR A 102 9.90 -21.13 1.57
CA TYR A 102 10.33 -21.33 2.96
C TYR A 102 9.42 -20.56 3.95
N MET A 103 9.10 -19.29 3.66
CA MET A 103 8.17 -18.49 4.48
C MET A 103 6.79 -19.14 4.55
N LEU A 104 6.29 -19.72 3.45
CA LEU A 104 5.02 -20.45 3.45
C LEU A 104 5.12 -21.72 4.30
N LEU A 105 6.17 -22.50 4.13
CA LEU A 105 6.39 -23.71 4.93
C LEU A 105 6.50 -23.38 6.42
N SER A 106 7.13 -22.26 6.77
CA SER A 106 7.28 -21.84 8.17
C SER A 106 5.95 -21.58 8.90
N VAL A 107 4.87 -21.36 8.16
CA VAL A 107 3.52 -21.23 8.73
C VAL A 107 3.08 -22.48 9.48
N VAL A 108 3.53 -23.67 9.05
CA VAL A 108 3.12 -24.98 9.61
C VAL A 108 3.55 -25.12 11.08
N TRP A 109 4.74 -24.62 11.43
CA TRP A 109 5.28 -24.69 12.81
C TRP A 109 5.22 -23.36 13.57
N ALA A 110 4.52 -22.36 13.03
CA ALA A 110 4.37 -21.08 13.69
C ALA A 110 3.45 -21.20 14.92
N LYS A 111 3.77 -20.44 15.98
CA LYS A 111 2.89 -20.35 17.19
C LYS A 111 1.48 -19.84 16.86
N ALA A 112 1.35 -19.01 15.82
CA ALA A 112 0.09 -18.46 15.34
C ALA A 112 -0.01 -18.59 13.81
N PRO A 113 -0.38 -19.77 13.27
CA PRO A 113 -0.36 -20.04 11.83
C PRO A 113 -1.17 -19.05 11.01
N GLY A 114 -2.36 -18.66 11.49
CA GLY A 114 -3.22 -17.71 10.79
C GLY A 114 -2.61 -16.30 10.67
N ILE A 115 -1.80 -15.87 11.62
CA ILE A 115 -1.09 -14.58 11.56
C ILE A 115 0.07 -14.68 10.58
N SER A 116 0.85 -15.77 10.66
CA SER A 116 1.98 -16.01 9.78
C SER A 116 1.55 -16.13 8.32
N PHE A 117 0.45 -16.84 8.03
CA PHE A 117 -0.12 -16.93 6.70
C PHE A 117 -0.53 -15.57 6.12
N ARG A 118 -1.12 -14.70 6.94
CA ARG A 118 -1.50 -13.34 6.52
C ARG A 118 -0.28 -12.47 6.21
N ARG A 119 0.79 -12.59 6.97
CA ARG A 119 2.06 -11.90 6.70
C ARG A 119 2.64 -12.37 5.36
N TRP A 120 2.67 -13.67 5.13
CA TRP A 120 3.07 -14.23 3.85
C TRP A 120 2.21 -13.73 2.68
N GLY A 121 0.90 -13.68 2.84
CA GLY A 121 -0.01 -13.12 1.83
C GLY A 121 0.31 -11.66 1.48
N ARG A 122 0.72 -10.84 2.45
CA ARG A 122 1.18 -9.46 2.22
C ARG A 122 2.43 -9.41 1.36
N GLU A 123 3.38 -10.31 1.59
CA GLU A 123 4.60 -10.40 0.78
C GLU A 123 4.30 -10.82 -0.67
N LEU A 124 3.30 -11.69 -0.88
CA LEU A 124 2.82 -12.02 -2.23
C LEU A 124 2.24 -10.79 -2.95
N ILE A 125 1.47 -9.97 -2.26
CA ILE A 125 0.92 -8.73 -2.85
C ILE A 125 2.06 -7.79 -3.22
N THR A 126 3.07 -7.65 -2.38
CA THR A 126 4.29 -6.89 -2.67
C THR A 126 4.98 -7.40 -3.93
N LEU A 127 5.13 -8.72 -4.08
CA LEU A 127 5.67 -9.33 -5.30
C LEU A 127 4.84 -8.98 -6.54
N ILE A 128 3.52 -9.07 -6.45
CA ILE A 128 2.61 -8.72 -7.54
C ILE A 128 2.81 -7.26 -7.94
N MET A 129 2.97 -6.33 -6.98
CA MET A 129 3.24 -4.92 -7.25
C MET A 129 4.59 -4.71 -7.93
N ILE A 130 5.63 -5.45 -7.54
CA ILE A 130 6.94 -5.41 -8.20
C ILE A 130 6.83 -5.93 -9.63
N CYS A 131 6.16 -7.05 -9.86
CA CYS A 131 5.92 -7.58 -11.21
C CYS A 131 5.13 -6.58 -12.06
N LEU A 132 4.14 -5.92 -11.48
CA LEU A 132 3.34 -4.90 -12.15
C LEU A 132 4.21 -3.70 -12.58
N LEU A 133 5.12 -3.26 -11.71
CA LEU A 133 6.07 -2.21 -12.02
C LEU A 133 7.01 -2.61 -13.16
N ILE A 134 7.56 -3.83 -13.11
CA ILE A 134 8.48 -4.33 -14.14
C ILE A 134 7.75 -4.55 -15.49
N SER A 135 6.44 -4.78 -15.47
CA SER A 135 5.63 -4.92 -16.68
C SER A 135 5.37 -3.60 -17.43
N GLU A 136 5.76 -2.46 -16.87
CA GLU A 136 5.67 -1.15 -17.50
C GLU A 136 6.83 -0.93 -18.49
N GLU A 137 6.57 -0.13 -19.53
CA GLU A 137 7.59 0.20 -20.55
C GLU A 137 8.77 0.98 -19.94
N PHE A 138 8.48 1.89 -19.00
CA PHE A 138 9.47 2.69 -18.28
C PHE A 138 9.36 2.52 -16.76
N PRO A 139 9.82 1.39 -16.18
CA PRO A 139 9.60 1.07 -14.76
C PRO A 139 10.10 2.15 -13.80
N ALA A 140 11.28 2.73 -14.06
CA ALA A 140 11.85 3.76 -13.19
C ALA A 140 10.99 5.04 -13.18
N LYS A 141 10.53 5.51 -14.35
CA LYS A 141 9.64 6.67 -14.43
C LYS A 141 8.29 6.39 -13.78
N THR A 142 7.74 5.20 -14.01
CA THR A 142 6.48 4.77 -13.39
C THR A 142 6.59 4.73 -11.88
N PHE A 143 7.69 4.21 -11.34
CA PHE A 143 7.92 4.21 -9.90
C PHE A 143 8.00 5.62 -9.32
N VAL A 144 8.78 6.51 -9.94
CA VAL A 144 8.88 7.91 -9.51
C VAL A 144 7.53 8.61 -9.56
N SER A 145 6.74 8.40 -10.62
CA SER A 145 5.40 8.99 -10.73
C SER A 145 4.44 8.43 -9.66
N ALA A 146 4.45 7.12 -9.43
CA ALA A 146 3.64 6.49 -8.40
C ALA A 146 4.02 6.97 -7.00
N PHE A 147 5.31 7.10 -6.73
CA PHE A 147 5.83 7.59 -5.44
C PHE A 147 5.47 9.06 -5.19
N LYS A 148 5.60 9.93 -6.21
CA LYS A 148 5.14 11.33 -6.13
C LYS A 148 3.66 11.42 -5.77
N ARG A 149 2.80 10.66 -6.44
CA ARG A 149 1.36 10.64 -6.16
C ARG A 149 1.06 10.16 -4.74
N ALA A 150 1.76 9.12 -4.28
CA ALA A 150 1.63 8.65 -2.91
C ALA A 150 2.02 9.73 -1.89
N ILE A 151 3.11 10.48 -2.12
CA ILE A 151 3.54 11.58 -1.27
C ILE A 151 2.52 12.72 -1.28
N TYR A 152 2.00 13.11 -2.43
CA TYR A 152 1.00 14.18 -2.55
C TYR A 152 -0.29 13.87 -1.79
N PHE A 153 -0.61 12.59 -1.64
CA PHE A 153 -1.69 12.15 -0.77
C PHE A 153 -1.27 12.11 0.69
N TYR A 154 -0.18 11.42 0.99
CA TYR A 154 0.24 11.09 2.34
C TYR A 154 0.66 12.32 3.16
N LEU A 155 1.44 13.23 2.59
CA LEU A 155 2.07 14.34 3.30
C LEU A 155 1.02 15.35 3.83
N PRO A 156 0.06 15.86 3.02
CA PRO A 156 -0.96 16.77 3.50
C PRO A 156 -1.88 16.13 4.55
N PHE A 157 -2.27 14.86 4.35
CA PHE A 157 -3.10 14.16 5.32
C PHE A 157 -2.36 13.88 6.63
N SER A 158 -1.06 13.55 6.60
CA SER A 158 -0.26 13.39 7.83
C SER A 158 -0.23 14.68 8.65
N ILE A 159 0.03 15.82 8.00
CA ILE A 159 0.04 17.13 8.69
C ILE A 159 -1.33 17.44 9.27
N LEU A 160 -2.41 17.20 8.52
CA LEU A 160 -3.77 17.38 8.98
C LEU A 160 -4.06 16.53 10.23
N LEU A 161 -3.72 15.24 10.19
CA LEU A 161 -3.98 14.31 11.29
C LEU A 161 -3.20 14.68 12.54
N ILE A 162 -1.93 15.04 12.41
CA ILE A 162 -1.09 15.46 13.54
C ILE A 162 -1.65 16.73 14.21
N LYS A 163 -2.15 17.68 13.40
CA LYS A 163 -2.60 19.00 13.92
C LYS A 163 -4.02 18.97 14.46
N TYR A 164 -4.96 18.30 13.78
CA TYR A 164 -6.40 18.40 14.08
C TYR A 164 -6.98 17.11 14.66
N PHE A 165 -6.36 15.96 14.40
CA PHE A 165 -6.84 14.65 14.82
C PHE A 165 -5.73 13.89 15.57
N GLY A 166 -5.29 14.46 16.71
CA GLY A 166 -4.15 13.93 17.48
C GLY A 166 -4.26 12.45 17.86
N ILE A 167 -5.48 11.95 18.07
CA ILE A 167 -5.75 10.53 18.37
C ILE A 167 -5.25 9.60 17.23
N PHE A 168 -5.37 10.05 15.98
CA PHE A 168 -4.94 9.28 14.80
C PHE A 168 -3.53 9.65 14.34
N GLY A 169 -3.14 10.92 14.50
CA GLY A 169 -1.88 11.45 13.98
C GLY A 169 -0.69 11.34 14.94
N ARG A 170 -0.93 11.15 16.24
CA ARG A 170 0.12 11.05 17.24
C ARG A 170 0.11 9.66 17.87
N GLU A 171 1.29 9.12 18.07
CA GLU A 171 1.50 7.89 18.83
C GLU A 171 2.10 8.27 20.19
N TYR A 172 1.33 8.06 21.25
CA TYR A 172 1.83 8.31 22.60
C TYR A 172 2.75 7.17 23.00
N ASN A 173 3.97 7.50 23.34
CA ASN A 173 4.90 6.52 23.87
C ASN A 173 4.46 6.16 25.30
N ARG A 174 4.12 4.89 25.52
CA ARG A 174 3.69 4.39 26.85
C ARG A 174 4.76 4.57 27.96
N TRP A 175 6.01 4.74 27.56
CA TRP A 175 7.14 4.83 28.51
C TRP A 175 7.47 6.28 28.90
N THR A 176 7.21 7.26 28.07
CA THR A 176 7.52 8.68 28.34
C THR A 176 6.29 9.51 28.68
N GLY A 177 5.09 9.03 28.44
CA GLY A 177 3.85 9.77 28.68
C GLY A 177 3.64 10.99 27.76
N GLU A 178 4.53 11.21 26.81
CA GLU A 178 4.49 12.30 25.81
C GLU A 178 4.04 11.79 24.44
#